data_9398fc7d402bf39023f4470f83e3b20d
#
_entry.id   9398fc7d402bf39023f4470f83e3b20d
#
_cell.length_a   1.000
_cell.length_b   1.000
_cell.length_c   1.000
_cell.angle_alpha   90.00
_cell.angle_beta   90.00
_cell.angle_gamma   90.00
#
_symmetry.space_group_name_H-M   'P 1'
#
loop_
_entity.id
_entity.type
_entity.pdbx_description
1 polymer ?
#
loop_
_entity_poly.entity_id
_entity_poly.type
_entity_poly.pdbx_seq_one_letter_code
_entity_poly.pdbx_strand_id
1 'polypeptide(L)'
;MKIRFEEMRSPEIGEFIKKDGMVIVPIGACEVHGRHLPVITDTKMAYSAAIDAAEKMSGKIPVSVLPAVWFGYSISILKNWPGTITIRPKVLIDLLYNICQSLIDMGIDKILIVNGHGNNPGVLDVVVRSIGDDFKVFPGVANIFDCWDKGYVMQNRRSKPGGIGHACEIETSVLLHLSEDLVDMSVADSTDIMKSDLQTCPVDWGTSKKRKLYLSTWYLENSTYGGAGDPSCATKEFGKAIHNMTVNGLCEVIEEFYRTQQNLKGRKLNRKCQKF
;
A
#
# COMPACT_ATOMS: atom_id res chain seq x y z
N MET A 1 22.75 -8.17 -5.29
CA MET A 1 22.44 -7.48 -4.01
C MET A 1 21.18 -8.12 -3.44
N LYS A 2 21.08 -8.26 -2.10
CA LYS A 2 19.87 -8.84 -1.49
C LYS A 2 18.70 -7.87 -1.59
N ILE A 3 17.53 -8.41 -1.90
CA ILE A 3 16.30 -7.62 -1.99
C ILE A 3 15.72 -7.38 -0.60
N ARG A 4 15.75 -8.39 0.28
CA ARG A 4 15.24 -8.29 1.66
C ARG A 4 16.28 -7.63 2.53
N PHE A 5 15.94 -6.47 3.10
CA PHE A 5 16.86 -5.68 3.92
C PHE A 5 17.30 -6.44 5.17
N GLU A 6 16.38 -7.16 5.82
CA GLU A 6 16.63 -7.96 7.02
C GLU A 6 17.60 -9.13 6.82
N GLU A 7 17.87 -9.50 5.58
CA GLU A 7 18.83 -10.54 5.24
C GLU A 7 20.24 -10.00 5.03
N MET A 8 20.40 -8.65 5.04
CA MET A 8 21.71 -8.01 4.90
C MET A 8 22.42 -7.91 6.23
N ARG A 9 23.70 -8.19 6.24
CA ARG A 9 24.59 -7.90 7.35
C ARG A 9 25.10 -6.47 7.26
N SER A 10 25.55 -5.89 8.38
CA SER A 10 26.01 -4.49 8.45
C SER A 10 27.01 -4.10 7.36
N PRO A 11 28.04 -4.91 6.98
CA PRO A 11 28.92 -4.56 5.86
C PRO A 11 28.20 -4.50 4.50
N GLU A 12 27.20 -5.37 4.28
CA GLU A 12 26.41 -5.39 3.04
C GLU A 12 25.52 -4.14 2.95
N ILE A 13 24.98 -3.68 4.09
CA ILE A 13 24.24 -2.41 4.19
C ILE A 13 25.17 -1.23 3.88
N GLY A 14 26.40 -1.24 4.40
CA GLY A 14 27.41 -0.21 4.08
C GLY A 14 27.70 -0.13 2.57
N GLU A 15 27.82 -1.25 1.88
CA GLU A 15 28.00 -1.28 0.41
C GLU A 15 26.74 -0.83 -0.34
N PHE A 16 25.55 -1.15 0.17
CA PHE A 16 24.28 -0.68 -0.37
C PHE A 16 24.18 0.86 -0.30
N ILE A 17 24.55 1.45 0.82
CA ILE A 17 24.58 2.92 1.01
C ILE A 17 25.55 3.57 0.03
N LYS A 18 26.78 3.05 -0.12
CA LYS A 18 27.78 3.55 -1.09
C LYS A 18 27.28 3.52 -2.54
N LYS A 19 26.41 2.59 -2.87
CA LYS A 19 25.76 2.49 -4.19
C LYS A 19 24.55 3.40 -4.35
N ASP A 20 24.33 4.32 -3.42
CA ASP A 20 23.20 5.24 -3.43
C ASP A 20 21.84 4.52 -3.35
N GLY A 21 21.76 3.52 -2.47
CA GLY A 21 20.65 2.59 -2.36
C GLY A 21 19.32 3.24 -1.99
N MET A 22 18.25 2.66 -2.50
CA MET A 22 16.86 3.03 -2.24
C MET A 22 16.19 1.97 -1.38
N VAL A 23 15.44 2.39 -0.35
CA VAL A 23 14.70 1.48 0.51
C VAL A 23 13.19 1.64 0.28
N ILE A 24 12.52 0.51 0.11
CA ILE A 24 11.05 0.42 0.11
C ILE A 24 10.59 0.00 1.50
N VAL A 25 9.60 0.72 2.04
CA VAL A 25 8.95 0.44 3.33
C VAL A 25 7.52 -0.01 3.05
N PRO A 26 7.24 -1.32 2.97
CA PRO A 26 5.88 -1.80 2.78
C PRO A 26 5.06 -1.61 4.07
N ILE A 27 3.82 -1.17 3.93
CA ILE A 27 2.86 -1.05 5.03
C ILE A 27 1.48 -1.52 4.60
N GLY A 28 0.82 -2.28 5.46
CA GLY A 28 -0.57 -2.68 5.31
C GLY A 28 -1.36 -2.43 6.57
N ALA A 29 -2.15 -3.40 6.96
CA ALA A 29 -2.89 -3.46 8.22
C ALA A 29 -3.05 -4.90 8.69
N CYS A 30 -3.34 -5.08 9.97
CA CYS A 30 -3.88 -6.31 10.54
C CYS A 30 -5.37 -6.05 10.77
N GLU A 31 -6.20 -6.46 9.81
CA GLU A 31 -7.60 -6.03 9.73
C GLU A 31 -8.51 -7.18 9.28
N VAL A 32 -9.70 -7.27 9.84
CA VAL A 32 -10.72 -8.21 9.35
C VAL A 32 -11.02 -7.95 7.88
N HIS A 33 -11.08 -9.01 7.10
CA HIS A 33 -11.39 -9.00 5.67
C HIS A 33 -12.48 -10.04 5.37
N GLY A 34 -13.70 -9.80 5.89
CA GLY A 34 -14.77 -10.78 5.79
C GLY A 34 -14.46 -12.06 6.56
N ARG A 35 -15.09 -13.17 6.15
CA ARG A 35 -14.86 -14.50 6.74
C ARG A 35 -13.85 -15.35 5.98
N HIS A 36 -13.53 -14.95 4.75
CA HIS A 36 -12.83 -15.75 3.74
C HIS A 36 -11.35 -15.38 3.57
N LEU A 37 -10.94 -14.19 4.00
CA LEU A 37 -9.56 -13.72 3.87
C LEU A 37 -8.85 -13.60 5.23
N PRO A 38 -7.53 -13.83 5.27
CA PRO A 38 -6.74 -13.66 6.47
C PRO A 38 -6.57 -12.16 6.81
N VAL A 39 -6.39 -11.87 8.10
CA VAL A 39 -6.22 -10.48 8.60
C VAL A 39 -4.94 -9.77 8.11
N ILE A 40 -4.04 -10.48 7.44
CA ILE A 40 -2.79 -9.95 6.86
C ILE A 40 -2.95 -9.50 5.40
N THR A 41 -4.14 -9.55 4.83
CA THR A 41 -4.41 -9.34 3.39
C THR A 41 -3.68 -8.10 2.85
N ASP A 42 -3.92 -6.93 3.42
CA ASP A 42 -3.30 -5.66 3.00
C ASP A 42 -1.77 -5.70 3.01
N THR A 43 -1.22 -6.19 4.12
CA THR A 43 0.23 -6.28 4.29
C THR A 43 0.85 -7.24 3.29
N LYS A 44 0.19 -8.38 3.06
CA LYS A 44 0.68 -9.38 2.12
C LYS A 44 0.66 -8.86 0.68
N MET A 45 -0.38 -8.16 0.29
CA MET A 45 -0.48 -7.53 -1.03
C MET A 45 0.64 -6.50 -1.24
N ALA A 46 0.82 -5.57 -0.29
CA ALA A 46 1.85 -4.53 -0.38
C ALA A 46 3.27 -5.12 -0.38
N TYR A 47 3.55 -6.05 0.53
CA TYR A 47 4.88 -6.65 0.66
C TYR A 47 5.25 -7.50 -0.55
N SER A 48 4.34 -8.38 -1.03
CA SER A 48 4.61 -9.20 -2.20
C SER A 48 4.86 -8.34 -3.44
N ALA A 49 4.04 -7.33 -3.67
CA ALA A 49 4.23 -6.42 -4.80
C ALA A 49 5.55 -5.62 -4.71
N ALA A 50 5.93 -5.18 -3.50
CA ALA A 50 7.20 -4.47 -3.28
C ALA A 50 8.41 -5.38 -3.55
N ILE A 51 8.38 -6.63 -3.09
CA ILE A 51 9.44 -7.63 -3.34
C ILE A 51 9.58 -7.89 -4.84
N ASP A 52 8.48 -8.23 -5.52
CA ASP A 52 8.51 -8.59 -6.94
C ASP A 52 8.95 -7.40 -7.81
N ALA A 53 8.54 -6.17 -7.46
CA ALA A 53 8.99 -4.96 -8.14
C ALA A 53 10.48 -4.70 -7.90
N ALA A 54 10.95 -4.85 -6.66
CA ALA A 54 12.37 -4.68 -6.34
C ALA A 54 13.25 -5.74 -7.03
N GLU A 55 12.78 -6.99 -7.13
CA GLU A 55 13.47 -8.03 -7.88
C GLU A 55 13.61 -7.68 -9.36
N LYS A 56 12.54 -7.21 -10.01
CA LYS A 56 12.57 -6.74 -11.40
C LYS A 56 13.52 -5.56 -11.62
N MET A 57 13.65 -4.67 -10.63
CA MET A 57 14.46 -3.46 -10.73
C MET A 57 15.91 -3.63 -10.27
N SER A 58 16.25 -4.75 -9.60
CA SER A 58 17.54 -4.97 -8.91
C SER A 58 18.77 -4.89 -9.82
N GLY A 59 18.62 -5.17 -11.12
CA GLY A 59 19.69 -5.03 -12.10
C GLY A 59 19.94 -3.59 -12.59
N LYS A 60 18.99 -2.67 -12.33
CA LYS A 60 19.03 -1.27 -12.80
C LYS A 60 19.21 -0.29 -11.65
N ILE A 61 18.59 -0.53 -10.51
CA ILE A 61 18.54 0.35 -9.35
C ILE A 61 18.94 -0.45 -8.12
N PRO A 62 19.84 0.08 -7.25
CA PRO A 62 20.13 -0.53 -5.97
C PRO A 62 18.92 -0.34 -5.03
N VAL A 63 18.03 -1.30 -5.00
CA VAL A 63 16.79 -1.26 -4.23
C VAL A 63 16.73 -2.43 -3.24
N SER A 64 16.22 -2.17 -2.05
CA SER A 64 15.95 -3.18 -1.02
C SER A 64 14.63 -2.89 -0.31
N VAL A 65 14.00 -3.91 0.22
CA VAL A 65 12.68 -3.86 0.85
C VAL A 65 12.82 -4.19 2.32
N LEU A 66 12.35 -3.30 3.20
CA LEU A 66 12.26 -3.57 4.64
C LEU A 66 11.22 -4.66 4.96
N PRO A 67 11.32 -5.30 6.12
CA PRO A 67 10.19 -6.04 6.69
C PRO A 67 8.94 -5.15 6.71
N ALA A 68 7.81 -5.71 6.34
CA ALA A 68 6.58 -4.93 6.27
C ALA A 68 6.16 -4.41 7.65
N VAL A 69 5.61 -3.19 7.69
CA VAL A 69 4.89 -2.68 8.86
C VAL A 69 3.48 -3.31 8.85
N TRP A 70 3.28 -4.28 9.74
CA TRP A 70 2.08 -5.14 9.76
C TRP A 70 0.84 -4.45 10.29
N PHE A 71 1.00 -3.41 11.11
CA PHE A 71 -0.11 -2.75 11.79
C PHE A 71 -0.29 -1.35 11.23
N GLY A 72 -1.47 -1.13 10.64
CA GLY A 72 -1.91 0.17 10.11
C GLY A 72 -2.95 0.85 10.99
N TYR A 73 -3.52 1.92 10.46
CA TYR A 73 -4.68 2.56 11.06
C TYR A 73 -5.96 2.00 10.44
N SER A 74 -6.69 1.21 11.20
CA SER A 74 -8.02 0.73 10.84
C SER A 74 -9.08 1.44 11.67
N ILE A 75 -10.20 1.74 11.06
CA ILE A 75 -11.30 2.45 11.70
C ILE A 75 -12.00 1.61 12.75
N SER A 76 -12.63 2.28 13.72
CA SER A 76 -13.17 1.64 14.92
C SER A 76 -14.26 0.61 14.63
N ILE A 77 -15.06 0.79 13.58
CA ILE A 77 -16.16 -0.12 13.25
C ILE A 77 -15.67 -1.54 12.94
N LEU A 78 -14.48 -1.69 12.37
CA LEU A 78 -13.88 -3.00 12.06
C LEU A 78 -13.53 -3.81 13.31
N LYS A 79 -13.57 -3.20 14.50
CA LYS A 79 -13.43 -3.90 15.78
C LYS A 79 -14.69 -4.68 16.20
N ASN A 80 -15.80 -4.48 15.50
CA ASN A 80 -17.02 -5.26 15.75
C ASN A 80 -16.85 -6.74 15.37
N TRP A 81 -15.82 -7.05 14.55
CA TRP A 81 -15.46 -8.42 14.18
C TRP A 81 -14.06 -8.76 14.73
N PRO A 82 -13.84 -10.02 15.15
CA PRO A 82 -12.52 -10.47 15.62
C PRO A 82 -11.44 -10.33 14.54
N GLY A 83 -10.22 -9.93 14.93
CA GLY A 83 -9.04 -9.96 14.07
C GLY A 83 -8.41 -8.59 13.79
N THR A 84 -9.11 -7.47 13.97
CA THR A 84 -8.54 -6.14 13.74
C THR A 84 -7.67 -5.67 14.91
N ILE A 85 -6.40 -5.40 14.61
CA ILE A 85 -5.43 -4.77 15.52
C ILE A 85 -5.02 -3.45 14.91
N THR A 86 -5.63 -2.36 15.35
CA THR A 86 -5.37 -1.01 14.81
C THR A 86 -4.41 -0.21 15.68
N ILE A 87 -3.56 0.57 15.03
CA ILE A 87 -2.67 1.54 15.68
C ILE A 87 -3.29 2.93 15.58
N ARG A 88 -3.28 3.70 16.68
CA ARG A 88 -3.76 5.09 16.65
C ARG A 88 -2.92 5.92 15.68
N PRO A 89 -3.54 6.85 14.90
CA PRO A 89 -2.81 7.64 13.89
C PRO A 89 -1.53 8.29 14.42
N LYS A 90 -1.57 8.92 15.61
CA LYS A 90 -0.38 9.55 16.20
C LYS A 90 0.76 8.55 16.43
N VAL A 91 0.45 7.35 16.96
CA VAL A 91 1.47 6.31 17.21
C VAL A 91 2.04 5.78 15.89
N LEU A 92 1.20 5.63 14.87
CA LEU A 92 1.64 5.19 13.55
C LEU A 92 2.52 6.24 12.86
N ILE A 93 2.19 7.53 13.00
CA ILE A 93 3.03 8.63 12.53
C ILE A 93 4.40 8.56 13.21
N ASP A 94 4.44 8.47 14.54
CA ASP A 94 5.69 8.42 15.31
C ASP A 94 6.53 7.18 14.93
N LEU A 95 5.91 6.01 14.74
CA LEU A 95 6.58 4.79 14.31
C LEU A 95 7.26 4.95 12.95
N LEU A 96 6.48 5.39 11.94
CA LEU A 96 7.01 5.54 10.58
C LEU A 96 8.03 6.67 10.48
N TYR A 97 7.84 7.75 11.23
CA TYR A 97 8.81 8.83 11.35
C TYR A 97 10.15 8.30 11.87
N ASN A 98 10.15 7.52 12.96
CA ASN A 98 11.37 6.95 13.53
C ASN A 98 12.05 5.94 12.59
N ILE A 99 11.27 5.15 11.84
CA ILE A 99 11.83 4.25 10.81
C ILE A 99 12.56 5.08 9.73
N CYS A 100 11.89 6.11 9.18
CA CYS A 100 12.49 6.97 8.17
C CYS A 100 13.72 7.72 8.71
N GLN A 101 13.65 8.27 9.92
CA GLN A 101 14.77 8.93 10.58
C GLN A 101 15.96 7.98 10.70
N SER A 102 15.75 6.76 11.16
CA SER A 102 16.83 5.77 11.31
C SER A 102 17.51 5.43 9.98
N LEU A 103 16.73 5.38 8.89
CA LEU A 103 17.28 5.19 7.53
C LEU A 103 18.12 6.41 7.11
N ILE A 104 17.64 7.63 7.38
CA ILE A 104 18.34 8.86 7.07
C ILE A 104 19.64 8.99 7.86
N ASP A 105 19.63 8.67 9.14
CA ASP A 105 20.79 8.67 10.02
C ASP A 105 21.88 7.68 9.55
N MET A 106 21.49 6.58 8.91
CA MET A 106 22.41 5.66 8.23
C MET A 106 22.95 6.17 6.89
N GLY A 107 22.37 7.25 6.33
CA GLY A 107 22.73 7.79 5.01
C GLY A 107 21.85 7.31 3.87
N ILE A 108 20.69 6.72 4.15
CA ILE A 108 19.70 6.31 3.14
C ILE A 108 18.62 7.39 3.05
N ASP A 109 18.64 8.17 1.97
CA ASP A 109 17.71 9.28 1.74
C ASP A 109 16.64 8.99 0.68
N LYS A 110 16.72 7.87 -0.02
CA LYS A 110 15.72 7.42 -0.99
C LYS A 110 14.78 6.41 -0.34
N ILE A 111 13.68 6.89 0.22
CA ILE A 111 12.72 6.11 0.99
C ILE A 111 11.37 6.17 0.27
N LEU A 112 10.85 5.01 -0.16
CA LEU A 112 9.53 4.86 -0.76
C LEU A 112 8.65 4.01 0.14
N ILE A 113 7.55 4.58 0.63
CA ILE A 113 6.54 3.83 1.39
C ILE A 113 5.55 3.23 0.39
N VAL A 114 5.37 1.91 0.40
CA VAL A 114 4.40 1.21 -0.43
C VAL A 114 3.23 0.77 0.44
N ASN A 115 2.08 1.39 0.21
CA ASN A 115 0.88 1.20 1.02
C ASN A 115 -0.13 0.25 0.37
N GLY A 116 -0.59 -0.74 1.14
CA GLY A 116 -1.65 -1.68 0.77
C GLY A 116 -2.98 -1.48 1.49
N HIS A 117 -3.12 -0.44 2.33
CA HIS A 117 -4.32 -0.27 3.17
C HIS A 117 -5.02 1.07 2.95
N GLY A 118 -6.34 1.02 2.74
CA GLY A 118 -7.16 2.17 2.36
C GLY A 118 -7.27 3.29 3.41
N ASN A 119 -7.03 3.03 4.69
CA ASN A 119 -7.12 4.03 5.75
C ASN A 119 -5.77 4.67 6.14
N ASN A 120 -4.64 4.17 5.63
CA ASN A 120 -3.32 4.73 5.90
C ASN A 120 -2.99 6.07 5.21
N PRO A 121 -3.51 6.41 4.00
CA PRO A 121 -2.98 7.53 3.19
C PRO A 121 -2.87 8.86 3.95
N GLY A 122 -3.88 9.23 4.75
CA GLY A 122 -3.83 10.49 5.52
C GLY A 122 -2.71 10.53 6.57
N VAL A 123 -2.38 9.38 7.16
CA VAL A 123 -1.26 9.23 8.09
C VAL A 123 0.07 9.33 7.35
N LEU A 124 0.19 8.65 6.21
CA LEU A 124 1.41 8.61 5.41
C LEU A 124 1.74 9.99 4.81
N ASP A 125 0.74 10.77 4.39
CA ASP A 125 0.94 12.14 3.90
C ASP A 125 1.58 13.03 4.99
N VAL A 126 1.11 12.93 6.24
CA VAL A 126 1.72 13.64 7.37
C VAL A 126 3.16 13.21 7.61
N VAL A 127 3.45 11.91 7.59
CA VAL A 127 4.81 11.37 7.80
C VAL A 127 5.80 11.93 6.79
N VAL A 128 5.51 11.80 5.49
CA VAL A 128 6.47 12.23 4.45
C VAL A 128 6.69 13.74 4.46
N ARG A 129 5.66 14.55 4.79
CA ARG A 129 5.80 15.99 4.94
C ARG A 129 6.67 16.35 6.13
N SER A 130 6.45 15.72 7.29
CA SER A 130 7.25 15.96 8.49
C SER A 130 8.73 15.63 8.26
N ILE A 131 9.02 14.50 7.62
CA ILE A 131 10.40 14.14 7.25
C ILE A 131 11.00 15.16 6.28
N GLY A 132 10.22 15.63 5.30
CA GLY A 132 10.65 16.67 4.37
C GLY A 132 11.02 17.99 5.08
N ASP A 133 10.23 18.38 6.06
CA ASP A 133 10.43 19.60 6.82
C ASP A 133 11.67 19.52 7.74
N ASP A 134 11.84 18.39 8.44
CA ASP A 134 12.89 18.24 9.43
C ASP A 134 14.26 17.90 8.82
N PHE A 135 14.31 16.99 7.84
CA PHE A 135 15.57 16.45 7.31
C PHE A 135 15.93 16.96 5.91
N LYS A 136 15.04 17.64 5.21
CA LYS A 136 15.19 18.02 3.79
C LYS A 136 15.41 16.80 2.88
N VAL A 137 14.87 15.65 3.31
CA VAL A 137 14.74 14.41 2.58
C VAL A 137 13.28 14.28 2.16
N PHE A 138 13.02 13.82 0.94
CA PHE A 138 11.67 13.79 0.38
C PHE A 138 11.20 12.36 0.11
N PRO A 139 10.73 11.61 1.14
CA PRO A 139 10.19 10.28 0.92
C PRO A 139 8.96 10.31 0.00
N GLY A 140 8.73 9.22 -0.72
CA GLY A 140 7.53 9.04 -1.52
C GLY A 140 6.53 8.09 -0.86
N VAL A 141 5.26 8.17 -1.28
CA VAL A 141 4.21 7.19 -0.97
C VAL A 141 3.61 6.69 -2.27
N ALA A 142 3.56 5.39 -2.45
CA ALA A 142 2.83 4.72 -3.52
C ALA A 142 1.73 3.84 -2.93
N ASN A 143 0.48 4.01 -3.37
CA ASN A 143 -0.61 3.11 -3.02
C ASN A 143 -0.72 2.03 -4.11
N ILE A 144 -0.75 0.77 -3.73
CA ILE A 144 -0.87 -0.33 -4.70
C ILE A 144 -2.14 -0.22 -5.54
N PHE A 145 -3.21 0.34 -4.99
CA PHE A 145 -4.51 0.55 -5.67
C PHE A 145 -4.46 1.59 -6.80
N ASP A 146 -3.46 2.46 -6.80
CA ASP A 146 -3.26 3.48 -7.84
C ASP A 146 -2.44 2.94 -9.03
N CYS A 147 -1.83 1.76 -8.88
CA CYS A 147 -1.09 1.07 -9.93
C CYS A 147 -1.99 0.30 -10.91
N TRP A 148 -3.28 0.21 -10.65
CA TRP A 148 -4.21 -0.56 -11.49
C TRP A 148 -4.73 0.26 -12.67
N ASP A 149 -4.77 -0.37 -13.83
CA ASP A 149 -5.55 0.17 -14.95
C ASP A 149 -7.05 0.03 -14.64
N LYS A 150 -7.69 1.16 -14.34
CA LYS A 150 -9.12 1.21 -14.02
C LYS A 150 -9.99 0.72 -15.17
N GLY A 151 -9.56 0.95 -16.42
CA GLY A 151 -10.25 0.46 -17.62
C GLY A 151 -10.25 -1.07 -17.67
N TYR A 152 -9.06 -1.67 -17.45
CA TYR A 152 -8.93 -3.11 -17.37
C TYR A 152 -9.78 -3.71 -16.24
N VAL A 153 -9.74 -3.12 -15.04
CA VAL A 153 -10.53 -3.56 -13.89
C VAL A 153 -12.02 -3.55 -14.23
N MET A 154 -12.53 -2.46 -14.78
CA MET A 154 -13.94 -2.33 -15.15
C MET A 154 -14.39 -3.32 -16.22
N GLN A 155 -13.53 -3.67 -17.16
CA GLN A 155 -13.85 -4.63 -18.23
C GLN A 155 -13.78 -6.09 -17.79
N ASN A 156 -12.95 -6.42 -16.80
CA ASN A 156 -12.65 -7.80 -16.41
C ASN A 156 -13.23 -8.22 -15.05
N ARG A 157 -13.72 -7.27 -14.25
CA ARG A 157 -14.44 -7.60 -13.02
C ARG A 157 -15.71 -8.40 -13.34
N ARG A 158 -16.05 -9.33 -12.47
CA ARG A 158 -17.29 -10.11 -12.54
C ARG A 158 -18.37 -9.59 -11.58
N SER A 159 -17.95 -8.95 -10.49
CA SER A 159 -18.86 -8.37 -9.51
C SER A 159 -19.63 -7.18 -10.08
N LYS A 160 -20.87 -7.01 -9.61
CA LYS A 160 -21.72 -5.84 -9.93
C LYS A 160 -21.15 -4.55 -9.29
N PRO A 161 -21.61 -3.36 -9.71
CA PRO A 161 -21.30 -2.12 -9.01
C PRO A 161 -21.57 -2.24 -7.50
N GLY A 162 -20.59 -1.81 -6.67
CA GLY A 162 -20.58 -2.02 -5.23
C GLY A 162 -19.78 -3.25 -4.79
N GLY A 163 -19.28 -4.05 -5.73
CA GLY A 163 -18.53 -5.28 -5.43
C GLY A 163 -17.02 -5.10 -5.28
N ILE A 164 -16.47 -3.90 -5.52
CA ILE A 164 -15.04 -3.60 -5.32
C ILE A 164 -14.86 -2.56 -4.22
N GLY A 165 -14.34 -2.99 -3.08
CA GLY A 165 -14.09 -2.15 -1.90
C GLY A 165 -13.21 -2.89 -0.91
N HIS A 166 -13.75 -3.33 0.23
CA HIS A 166 -13.01 -4.02 1.28
C HIS A 166 -13.41 -5.50 1.34
N ALA A 167 -12.43 -6.40 1.47
CA ALA A 167 -12.61 -7.86 1.40
C ALA A 167 -13.35 -8.29 0.12
N CYS A 168 -13.00 -7.68 -0.99
CA CYS A 168 -13.76 -7.67 -2.24
C CYS A 168 -13.21 -8.65 -3.29
N GLU A 169 -13.83 -8.64 -4.49
CA GLU A 169 -13.38 -9.44 -5.63
C GLU A 169 -11.88 -9.30 -5.90
N ILE A 170 -11.34 -8.06 -5.88
CA ILE A 170 -9.92 -7.84 -6.21
C ILE A 170 -9.01 -8.41 -5.14
N GLU A 171 -9.22 -8.06 -3.88
CA GLU A 171 -8.34 -8.52 -2.79
C GLU A 171 -8.38 -10.04 -2.66
N THR A 172 -9.58 -10.63 -2.77
CA THR A 172 -9.75 -12.08 -2.76
C THR A 172 -9.03 -12.73 -3.94
N SER A 173 -9.15 -12.17 -5.14
CA SER A 173 -8.46 -12.68 -6.33
C SER A 173 -6.93 -12.61 -6.18
N VAL A 174 -6.40 -11.49 -5.65
CA VAL A 174 -4.96 -11.35 -5.42
C VAL A 174 -4.47 -12.35 -4.38
N LEU A 175 -5.21 -12.54 -3.29
CA LEU A 175 -4.84 -13.55 -2.27
C LEU A 175 -4.93 -14.99 -2.82
N LEU A 176 -5.92 -15.32 -3.65
CA LEU A 176 -5.97 -16.60 -4.37
C LEU A 176 -4.71 -16.82 -5.24
N HIS A 177 -4.16 -15.75 -5.82
CA HIS A 177 -2.91 -15.84 -6.58
C HIS A 177 -1.69 -15.99 -5.68
N LEU A 178 -1.59 -15.18 -4.61
CA LEU A 178 -0.39 -15.11 -3.76
C LEU A 178 -0.33 -16.23 -2.70
N SER A 179 -1.47 -16.69 -2.20
CA SER A 179 -1.57 -17.65 -1.07
C SER A 179 -2.98 -18.24 -1.01
N GLU A 180 -3.30 -19.09 -1.97
CA GLU A 180 -4.61 -19.73 -2.09
C GLU A 180 -5.00 -20.52 -0.84
N ASP A 181 -4.02 -21.12 -0.17
CA ASP A 181 -4.18 -21.87 1.08
C ASP A 181 -4.71 -21.02 2.26
N LEU A 182 -4.64 -19.70 2.18
CA LEU A 182 -5.14 -18.77 3.19
C LEU A 182 -6.55 -18.25 2.88
N VAL A 183 -7.15 -18.66 1.76
CA VAL A 183 -8.46 -18.15 1.30
C VAL A 183 -9.50 -19.25 1.41
N ASP A 184 -10.58 -18.99 2.15
CA ASP A 184 -11.71 -19.92 2.23
C ASP A 184 -12.88 -19.46 1.34
N MET A 185 -12.86 -19.89 0.08
CA MET A 185 -13.92 -19.56 -0.86
C MET A 185 -15.29 -20.16 -0.51
N SER A 186 -15.37 -21.16 0.38
CA SER A 186 -16.64 -21.78 0.76
C SER A 186 -17.56 -20.85 1.56
N VAL A 187 -16.98 -19.80 2.16
CA VAL A 187 -17.69 -18.77 2.95
C VAL A 187 -17.63 -17.38 2.30
N ALA A 188 -17.10 -17.27 1.08
CA ALA A 188 -17.07 -16.03 0.30
C ALA A 188 -18.44 -15.82 -0.37
N ASP A 189 -19.16 -14.80 0.03
CA ASP A 189 -20.49 -14.49 -0.51
C ASP A 189 -20.69 -12.98 -0.77
N SER A 190 -21.76 -12.61 -1.46
CA SER A 190 -22.09 -11.25 -1.82
C SER A 190 -22.94 -10.49 -0.78
N THR A 191 -22.98 -10.97 0.48
CA THR A 191 -23.83 -10.39 1.53
C THR A 191 -23.48 -8.93 1.79
N ASP A 192 -22.19 -8.61 1.79
CA ASP A 192 -21.67 -7.28 2.11
C ASP A 192 -21.42 -6.39 0.87
N ILE A 193 -22.12 -6.65 -0.24
CA ILE A 193 -22.04 -5.80 -1.42
C ILE A 193 -22.50 -4.36 -1.10
N MET A 194 -21.67 -3.39 -1.45
CA MET A 194 -21.94 -1.99 -1.09
C MET A 194 -23.11 -1.40 -1.90
N LYS A 195 -24.00 -0.71 -1.20
CA LYS A 195 -25.10 0.06 -1.79
C LYS A 195 -24.91 1.52 -1.39
N SER A 196 -24.97 2.44 -2.35
CA SER A 196 -24.90 3.87 -2.07
C SER A 196 -25.61 4.67 -3.14
N ASP A 197 -26.42 5.60 -2.70
CA ASP A 197 -27.10 6.60 -3.55
C ASP A 197 -26.26 7.88 -3.72
N LEU A 198 -25.11 7.97 -3.05
CA LEU A 198 -24.27 9.17 -3.06
C LEU A 198 -23.48 9.28 -4.37
N GLN A 199 -23.89 10.19 -5.23
CA GLN A 199 -23.20 10.46 -6.50
C GLN A 199 -21.83 11.14 -6.30
N THR A 200 -21.62 11.83 -5.18
CA THR A 200 -20.38 12.56 -4.85
C THR A 200 -19.38 11.73 -4.05
N CYS A 201 -19.81 10.59 -3.52
CA CYS A 201 -18.98 9.68 -2.75
C CYS A 201 -19.22 8.23 -3.21
N PRO A 202 -18.76 7.85 -4.42
CA PRO A 202 -18.90 6.48 -4.88
C PRO A 202 -18.16 5.53 -3.95
N VAL A 203 -18.79 4.44 -3.57
CA VAL A 203 -18.22 3.43 -2.68
C VAL A 203 -17.42 2.38 -3.43
N ASP A 204 -17.78 2.09 -4.67
CA ASP A 204 -17.07 1.12 -5.52
C ASP A 204 -15.75 1.70 -6.05
N TRP A 205 -14.63 1.12 -5.66
CA TRP A 205 -13.29 1.59 -6.04
C TRP A 205 -12.92 1.23 -7.49
N GLY A 206 -13.64 0.30 -8.10
CA GLY A 206 -13.49 -0.03 -9.52
C GLY A 206 -14.08 1.03 -10.45
N THR A 207 -14.87 1.99 -9.93
CA THR A 207 -15.47 3.05 -10.76
C THR A 207 -14.46 4.11 -11.19
N SER A 208 -14.63 4.66 -12.39
CA SER A 208 -13.90 5.85 -12.86
C SER A 208 -14.41 7.17 -12.26
N LYS A 209 -15.52 7.15 -11.52
CA LYS A 209 -16.10 8.37 -10.92
C LYS A 209 -15.18 8.93 -9.84
N LYS A 210 -14.84 10.21 -9.94
CA LYS A 210 -14.04 10.90 -8.92
C LYS A 210 -14.87 11.13 -7.65
N ARG A 211 -14.32 10.79 -6.51
CA ARG A 211 -14.88 11.12 -5.22
C ARG A 211 -14.74 12.63 -4.97
N LYS A 212 -15.86 13.32 -4.75
CA LYS A 212 -15.90 14.76 -4.40
C LYS A 212 -16.08 15.00 -2.91
N LEU A 213 -16.62 14.02 -2.20
CA LEU A 213 -16.84 14.04 -0.77
C LEU A 213 -16.11 12.86 -0.13
N TYR A 214 -15.36 13.12 0.93
CA TYR A 214 -14.82 12.09 1.80
C TYR A 214 -15.73 11.94 3.01
N LEU A 215 -16.30 10.76 3.17
CA LEU A 215 -17.00 10.36 4.39
C LEU A 215 -16.21 9.23 5.03
N SER A 216 -16.03 9.32 6.34
CA SER A 216 -15.48 8.22 7.13
C SER A 216 -16.44 7.03 7.03
N THR A 217 -16.01 5.95 6.54
CA THR A 217 -16.41 4.53 6.63
C THR A 217 -17.86 4.14 6.93
N TRP A 218 -18.79 5.06 6.73
CA TRP A 218 -20.24 4.84 6.89
C TRP A 218 -20.78 3.61 6.13
N TYR A 219 -20.14 3.24 5.02
CA TYR A 219 -20.55 2.10 4.18
C TYR A 219 -20.31 0.74 4.85
N LEU A 220 -19.51 0.67 5.90
CA LEU A 220 -19.29 -0.56 6.68
C LEU A 220 -20.29 -0.74 7.83
N GLU A 221 -21.10 0.28 8.16
CA GLU A 221 -22.06 0.18 9.27
C GLU A 221 -23.13 -0.89 9.06
N ASN A 222 -23.41 -1.22 7.82
CA ASN A 222 -24.36 -2.27 7.45
C ASN A 222 -23.69 -3.58 7.04
N SER A 223 -22.38 -3.71 7.24
CA SER A 223 -21.68 -4.96 6.95
C SER A 223 -22.07 -6.06 7.94
N THR A 224 -22.27 -7.24 7.44
CA THR A 224 -22.60 -8.43 8.24
C THR A 224 -21.33 -9.11 8.75
N TYR A 225 -20.30 -9.15 7.92
CA TYR A 225 -19.08 -9.93 8.17
C TYR A 225 -17.78 -9.11 8.15
N GLY A 226 -17.88 -7.79 8.21
CA GLY A 226 -16.70 -6.90 8.17
C GLY A 226 -16.11 -6.74 6.77
N GLY A 227 -16.91 -6.99 5.73
CA GLY A 227 -16.57 -6.76 4.33
C GLY A 227 -17.33 -5.58 3.73
N ALA A 228 -16.93 -5.17 2.52
CA ALA A 228 -17.63 -4.18 1.70
C ALA A 228 -17.32 -4.47 0.22
N GLY A 229 -17.94 -5.51 -0.33
CA GLY A 229 -17.70 -5.96 -1.69
C GLY A 229 -18.35 -7.29 -2.01
N ASP A 230 -17.93 -7.89 -3.13
CA ASP A 230 -18.40 -9.19 -3.58
C ASP A 230 -17.22 -10.14 -3.87
N PRO A 231 -16.74 -10.88 -2.86
CA PRO A 231 -15.64 -11.82 -3.03
C PRO A 231 -16.03 -13.09 -3.81
N SER A 232 -17.33 -13.41 -3.92
CA SER A 232 -17.80 -14.65 -4.58
C SER A 232 -17.42 -14.70 -6.06
N CYS A 233 -17.16 -13.55 -6.67
CA CYS A 233 -16.75 -13.41 -8.05
C CYS A 233 -15.23 -13.56 -8.29
N ALA A 234 -14.44 -13.69 -7.23
CA ALA A 234 -12.98 -13.71 -7.30
C ALA A 234 -12.43 -14.90 -8.09
N THR A 235 -11.33 -14.64 -8.81
CA THR A 235 -10.58 -15.69 -9.52
C THR A 235 -9.08 -15.47 -9.40
N LYS A 236 -8.33 -16.57 -9.38
CA LYS A 236 -6.87 -16.56 -9.32
C LYS A 236 -6.25 -15.87 -10.54
N GLU A 237 -6.86 -16.03 -11.72
CA GLU A 237 -6.40 -15.42 -12.98
C GLU A 237 -6.54 -13.89 -12.92
N PHE A 238 -7.68 -13.38 -12.42
CA PHE A 238 -7.87 -11.96 -12.23
C PHE A 238 -6.89 -11.41 -11.21
N GLY A 239 -6.69 -12.12 -10.10
CA GLY A 239 -5.69 -11.77 -9.08
C GLY A 239 -4.27 -11.69 -9.63
N LYS A 240 -3.86 -12.65 -10.47
CA LYS A 240 -2.57 -12.62 -11.17
C LYS A 240 -2.44 -11.40 -12.07
N ALA A 241 -3.48 -11.03 -12.79
CA ALA A 241 -3.46 -9.86 -13.67
C ALA A 241 -3.33 -8.57 -12.85
N ILE A 242 -4.11 -8.42 -11.77
CA ILE A 242 -4.04 -7.28 -10.85
C ILE A 242 -2.65 -7.18 -10.19
N HIS A 243 -2.12 -8.27 -9.68
CA HIS A 243 -0.79 -8.29 -9.06
C HIS A 243 0.30 -7.87 -10.06
N ASN A 244 0.26 -8.39 -11.29
CA ASN A 244 1.20 -8.01 -12.33
C ASN A 244 1.11 -6.51 -12.69
N MET A 245 -0.09 -5.95 -12.77
CA MET A 245 -0.27 -4.49 -12.97
C MET A 245 0.32 -3.70 -11.80
N THR A 246 0.07 -4.14 -10.57
CA THR A 246 0.64 -3.52 -9.37
C THR A 246 2.16 -3.51 -9.42
N VAL A 247 2.77 -4.66 -9.71
CA VAL A 247 4.23 -4.79 -9.81
C VAL A 247 4.80 -3.90 -10.91
N ASN A 248 4.18 -3.87 -12.10
CA ASN A 248 4.64 -3.02 -13.20
C ASN A 248 4.50 -1.51 -12.87
N GLY A 249 3.37 -1.09 -12.30
CA GLY A 249 3.19 0.28 -11.84
C GLY A 249 4.20 0.68 -10.76
N LEU A 250 4.50 -0.22 -9.82
CA LEU A 250 5.56 0.02 -8.83
C LEU A 250 6.95 0.10 -9.48
N CYS A 251 7.26 -0.67 -10.52
CA CYS A 251 8.52 -0.52 -11.25
C CYS A 251 8.65 0.87 -11.87
N GLU A 252 7.58 1.40 -12.48
CA GLU A 252 7.55 2.76 -13.02
C GLU A 252 7.77 3.80 -11.91
N VAL A 253 7.07 3.67 -10.78
CA VAL A 253 7.24 4.55 -9.61
C VAL A 253 8.67 4.50 -9.07
N ILE A 254 9.26 3.32 -8.91
CA ILE A 254 10.63 3.13 -8.42
C ILE A 254 11.62 3.85 -9.35
N GLU A 255 11.49 3.66 -10.65
CA GLU A 255 12.39 4.27 -11.64
C GLU A 255 12.29 5.79 -11.65
N GLU A 256 11.07 6.33 -11.69
CA GLU A 256 10.83 7.78 -11.69
C GLU A 256 11.26 8.42 -10.36
N PHE A 257 10.91 7.81 -9.24
CA PHE A 257 11.28 8.28 -7.91
C PHE A 257 12.80 8.30 -7.74
N TYR A 258 13.50 7.21 -8.07
CA TYR A 258 14.95 7.12 -7.96
C TYR A 258 15.65 8.21 -8.80
N ARG A 259 15.25 8.38 -10.06
CA ARG A 259 15.77 9.43 -10.95
C ARG A 259 15.50 10.83 -10.40
N THR A 260 14.30 11.07 -9.88
CA THR A 260 13.93 12.37 -9.28
C THR A 260 14.80 12.69 -8.08
N GLN A 261 15.03 11.72 -7.18
CA GLN A 261 15.89 11.91 -6.01
C GLN A 261 17.35 12.20 -6.40
N GLN A 262 17.88 11.54 -7.43
CA GLN A 262 19.21 11.84 -7.94
C GLN A 262 19.32 13.27 -8.48
N ASN A 263 18.31 13.76 -9.21
CA ASN A 263 18.25 15.12 -9.73
C ASN A 263 18.16 16.17 -8.60
N LEU A 264 17.46 15.87 -7.51
CA LEU A 264 17.39 16.75 -6.34
C LEU A 264 18.73 16.87 -5.60
N LYS A 265 19.49 15.76 -5.47
CA LYS A 265 20.86 15.77 -4.95
C LYS A 265 21.81 16.61 -5.81
N GLY A 266 21.72 16.51 -7.12
CA GLY A 266 22.54 17.28 -8.08
C GLY A 266 22.25 18.79 -8.06
N ARG A 267 21.04 19.19 -7.69
CA ARG A 267 20.69 20.58 -7.40
C ARG A 267 21.13 20.86 -5.96
N LYS A 268 22.40 21.26 -5.75
CA LYS A 268 22.74 21.99 -4.52
C LYS A 268 21.67 23.05 -4.39
N LEU A 269 20.77 22.87 -3.41
CA LEU A 269 19.77 23.86 -3.06
C LEU A 269 20.51 25.13 -2.65
N ASN A 270 20.86 25.99 -3.65
CA ASN A 270 21.22 27.36 -3.46
C ASN A 270 19.96 28.11 -2.97
N ARG A 271 19.40 27.66 -1.86
CA ARG A 271 18.55 28.48 -1.02
C ARG A 271 19.49 29.40 -0.22
N LYS A 272 20.02 30.45 -0.87
CA LYS A 272 20.20 31.68 -0.14
C LYS A 272 18.84 31.99 0.47
N CYS A 273 18.69 31.84 1.79
CA CYS A 273 17.59 32.46 2.51
C CYS A 273 17.59 33.93 2.05
N GLN A 274 16.65 34.29 1.19
CA GLN A 274 16.28 35.69 1.08
C GLN A 274 15.66 36.03 2.44
N LYS A 275 16.44 36.71 3.26
CA LYS A 275 15.94 37.40 4.44
C LYS A 275 14.98 38.45 3.90
N PHE A 276 13.67 38.25 4.13
CA PHE A 276 12.69 39.29 4.03
C PHE A 276 12.82 40.20 5.26
#